data_9b05128719f1a1c245ed90a045d02d24
#
_entry.id   9b05128719f1a1c245ed90a045d02d24
#
_cell.length_a   1.000
_cell.length_b   1.000
_cell.length_c   1.000
_cell.angle_alpha   90.00
_cell.angle_beta   90.00
_cell.angle_gamma   90.00
#
_symmetry.space_group_name_H-M   'P 1'
#
loop_
_entity.id
_entity.type
_entity.pdbx_description
1 polymer ?
#
loop_
_entity_poly.entity_id
_entity_poly.type
_entity_poly.pdbx_seq_one_letter_code
_entity_poly.pdbx_strand_id
1 'polypeptide(L)'
;MIRVEPEAVEAAHYEALRRQAQAQAEAALARVEAARKATQGAPAGAKARALAQAQQQSQARIHVLAQIMRLRRAACDPRLATPEIGSQLGEGEGGAKLRAFVALASGLAASGHKTLVFSQFVDFLQLLRQGLERAGLALQYLDGATPAAERTRRVAAFQAGEGDVFLISLKAGGFGLNLTAADYVIIADPWWNPAAEDQAMGRAHRIGQQRPVTVYRLINAGTIEERIVDLHRDKRALADGLLEADDESAAGTGAPLPDIDELVGLLRR
;
A
#
# COMPACT_ATOMS: atom_id res chain seq x y z
N MET A 1 1.82 -3.90 -14.85
CA MET A 1 0.79 -3.21 -14.05
C MET A 1 -0.57 -3.65 -14.55
N ILE A 2 -1.48 -3.99 -13.65
CA ILE A 2 -2.87 -4.35 -13.95
C ILE A 2 -3.75 -3.26 -13.34
N ARG A 3 -4.47 -2.57 -14.19
CA ARG A 3 -5.40 -1.52 -13.81
C ARG A 3 -6.81 -2.12 -13.75
N VAL A 4 -7.46 -1.98 -12.61
CA VAL A 4 -8.81 -2.48 -12.35
C VAL A 4 -9.78 -1.31 -12.38
N GLU A 5 -10.80 -1.41 -13.18
CA GLU A 5 -11.88 -0.41 -13.21
C GLU A 5 -12.88 -0.73 -12.09
N PRO A 6 -13.10 0.20 -11.13
CA PRO A 6 -14.10 0.00 -10.08
C PRO A 6 -15.52 0.05 -10.67
N GLU A 7 -16.44 -0.65 -10.06
CA GLU A 7 -17.86 -0.53 -10.42
C GLU A 7 -18.40 0.86 -10.06
N ALA A 8 -19.52 1.24 -10.68
CA ALA A 8 -20.11 2.57 -10.50
C ALA A 8 -20.39 2.91 -9.02
N VAL A 9 -20.85 1.94 -8.24
CA VAL A 9 -21.09 2.09 -6.79
C VAL A 9 -19.79 2.32 -6.04
N GLU A 10 -18.74 1.55 -6.35
CA GLU A 10 -17.41 1.69 -5.74
C GLU A 10 -16.79 3.03 -6.07
N ALA A 11 -16.84 3.43 -7.35
CA ALA A 11 -16.31 4.70 -7.82
C ALA A 11 -17.01 5.91 -7.16
N ALA A 12 -18.34 5.87 -7.08
CA ALA A 12 -19.13 6.91 -6.42
C ALA A 12 -18.82 7.01 -4.92
N HIS A 13 -18.72 5.86 -4.25
CA HIS A 13 -18.36 5.80 -2.83
C HIS A 13 -16.95 6.33 -2.58
N TYR A 14 -15.98 5.90 -3.39
CA TYR A 14 -14.60 6.37 -3.29
C TYR A 14 -14.50 7.89 -3.49
N GLU A 15 -15.19 8.43 -4.49
CA GLU A 15 -15.20 9.87 -4.76
C GLU A 15 -15.83 10.67 -3.60
N ALA A 16 -16.88 10.15 -2.95
CA ALA A 16 -17.47 10.78 -1.77
C ALA A 16 -16.45 10.82 -0.61
N LEU A 17 -15.75 9.72 -0.34
CA LEU A 17 -14.68 9.64 0.66
C LEU A 17 -13.53 10.61 0.33
N ARG A 18 -13.14 10.70 -0.94
CA ARG A 18 -12.06 11.58 -1.39
C ARG A 18 -12.40 13.06 -1.14
N ARG A 19 -13.62 13.48 -1.50
CA ARG A 19 -14.09 14.86 -1.23
C ARG A 19 -14.12 15.17 0.26
N GLN A 20 -14.59 14.24 1.06
CA GLN A 20 -14.57 14.37 2.52
C GLN A 20 -13.14 14.52 3.06
N ALA A 21 -12.22 13.67 2.61
CA ALA A 21 -10.82 13.69 3.01
C ALA A 21 -10.14 15.00 2.61
N GLN A 22 -10.39 15.49 1.39
CA GLN A 22 -9.87 16.78 0.91
C GLN A 22 -10.36 17.93 1.78
N ALA A 23 -11.66 18.03 2.04
CA ALA A 23 -12.23 19.10 2.88
C ALA A 23 -11.65 19.09 4.29
N GLN A 24 -11.45 17.90 4.88
CA GLN A 24 -10.85 17.76 6.21
C GLN A 24 -9.37 18.14 6.23
N ALA A 25 -8.61 17.81 5.18
CA ALA A 25 -7.21 18.20 5.04
C ALA A 25 -7.06 19.72 4.88
N GLU A 26 -7.87 20.36 4.04
CA GLU A 26 -7.89 21.81 3.86
C GLU A 26 -8.27 22.55 5.16
N ALA A 27 -9.25 22.04 5.90
CA ALA A 27 -9.60 22.58 7.21
C ALA A 27 -8.46 22.46 8.24
N ALA A 28 -7.70 21.36 8.20
CA ALA A 28 -6.53 21.17 9.07
C ALA A 28 -5.43 22.16 8.74
N LEU A 29 -5.14 22.40 7.46
CA LEU A 29 -4.16 23.41 7.01
C LEU A 29 -4.59 24.82 7.40
N ALA A 30 -5.86 25.19 7.19
CA ALA A 30 -6.38 26.50 7.57
C ALA A 30 -6.24 26.78 9.08
N ARG A 31 -6.40 25.76 9.93
CA ARG A 31 -6.16 25.86 11.38
C ARG A 31 -4.69 26.14 11.71
N VAL A 32 -3.76 25.48 11.02
CA VAL A 32 -2.31 25.73 11.18
C VAL A 32 -1.95 27.17 10.80
N GLU A 33 -2.49 27.65 9.66
CA GLU A 33 -2.23 29.01 9.21
C GLU A 33 -2.84 30.07 10.16
N ALA A 34 -4.08 29.88 10.63
CA ALA A 34 -4.75 30.76 11.57
C ALA A 34 -3.95 30.84 12.89
N ALA A 35 -3.48 29.73 13.40
CA ALA A 35 -2.68 29.68 14.61
C ALA A 35 -1.30 30.34 14.42
N ARG A 36 -0.68 30.20 13.25
CA ARG A 36 0.57 30.89 12.91
C ARG A 36 0.37 32.41 12.91
N LYS A 37 -0.72 32.89 12.35
CA LYS A 37 -1.05 34.33 12.34
C LYS A 37 -1.32 34.84 13.75
N ALA A 38 -2.06 34.09 14.59
CA ALA A 38 -2.37 34.48 15.96
C ALA A 38 -1.11 34.57 16.85
N THR A 39 -0.11 33.73 16.60
CA THR A 39 1.14 33.72 17.38
C THR A 39 2.15 34.78 16.94
N GLN A 40 2.00 35.43 15.79
CA GLN A 40 2.91 36.48 15.30
C GLN A 40 2.86 37.77 16.16
N GLY A 41 1.75 38.04 16.86
CA GLY A 41 1.56 39.23 17.70
C GLY A 41 1.64 39.00 19.21
N ALA A 42 1.80 37.78 19.70
CA ALA A 42 1.75 37.46 21.13
C ALA A 42 3.07 37.71 21.86
N PRO A 43 3.06 38.17 23.15
CA PRO A 43 4.28 38.46 23.92
C PRO A 43 5.05 37.21 24.42
N ALA A 44 4.64 36.03 24.03
CA ALA A 44 5.31 34.77 24.41
C ALA A 44 6.72 34.65 23.79
N GLY A 45 7.65 34.01 24.50
CA GLY A 45 9.03 33.81 24.04
C GLY A 45 9.10 33.03 22.75
N ALA A 46 10.07 33.33 21.88
CA ALA A 46 10.25 32.73 20.55
C ALA A 46 10.25 31.18 20.58
N LYS A 47 10.85 30.59 21.60
CA LYS A 47 10.92 29.12 21.80
C LYS A 47 9.55 28.49 22.06
N ALA A 48 8.69 29.12 22.86
CA ALA A 48 7.34 28.63 23.15
C ALA A 48 6.43 28.69 21.91
N ARG A 49 6.57 29.75 21.10
CA ARG A 49 5.87 29.88 19.80
C ARG A 49 6.29 28.81 18.81
N ALA A 50 7.59 28.58 18.65
CA ALA A 50 8.12 27.57 17.75
C ALA A 50 7.62 26.16 18.13
N LEU A 51 7.58 25.83 19.44
CA LEU A 51 7.08 24.56 19.93
C LEU A 51 5.58 24.39 19.64
N ALA A 52 4.77 25.42 19.92
CA ALA A 52 3.32 25.38 19.65
C ALA A 52 3.03 25.20 18.13
N GLN A 53 3.76 25.91 17.27
CA GLN A 53 3.63 25.77 15.82
C GLN A 53 4.03 24.36 15.35
N ALA A 54 5.13 23.80 15.84
CA ALA A 54 5.58 22.46 15.50
C ALA A 54 4.55 21.38 15.93
N GLN A 55 3.94 21.54 17.11
CA GLN A 55 2.87 20.64 17.57
C GLN A 55 1.64 20.69 16.66
N GLN A 56 1.20 21.87 16.26
CA GLN A 56 0.04 22.03 15.37
C GLN A 56 0.30 21.47 13.97
N GLN A 57 1.48 21.70 13.41
CA GLN A 57 1.88 21.12 12.13
C GLN A 57 1.91 19.59 12.21
N SER A 58 2.45 19.04 13.31
CA SER A 58 2.48 17.59 13.55
C SER A 58 1.06 17.01 13.62
N GLN A 59 0.13 17.64 14.35
CA GLN A 59 -1.25 17.20 14.43
C GLN A 59 -1.96 17.25 13.08
N ALA A 60 -1.81 18.34 12.33
CA ALA A 60 -2.39 18.46 11.00
C ALA A 60 -1.85 17.36 10.05
N ARG A 61 -0.54 17.10 10.10
CA ARG A 61 0.09 16.04 9.32
C ARG A 61 -0.47 14.66 9.66
N ILE A 62 -0.62 14.33 10.94
CA ILE A 62 -1.22 13.07 11.39
C ILE A 62 -2.66 12.95 10.86
N HIS A 63 -3.43 14.04 10.92
CA HIS A 63 -4.79 14.04 10.41
C HIS A 63 -4.86 13.79 8.90
N VAL A 64 -4.03 14.47 8.11
CA VAL A 64 -3.97 14.26 6.65
C VAL A 64 -3.53 12.84 6.31
N LEU A 65 -2.51 12.31 7.00
CA LEU A 65 -2.08 10.91 6.84
C LEU A 65 -3.20 9.91 7.13
N ALA A 66 -4.00 10.15 8.17
CA ALA A 66 -5.15 9.29 8.49
C ALA A 66 -6.19 9.28 7.36
N GLN A 67 -6.47 10.43 6.71
CA GLN A 67 -7.36 10.51 5.56
C GLN A 67 -6.79 9.74 4.35
N ILE A 68 -5.51 9.89 4.08
CA ILE A 68 -4.81 9.15 3.01
C ILE A 68 -4.90 7.64 3.25
N MET A 69 -4.64 7.20 4.49
CA MET A 69 -4.73 5.78 4.85
C MET A 69 -6.15 5.22 4.68
N ARG A 70 -7.17 6.03 5.03
CA ARG A 70 -8.58 5.66 4.79
C ARG A 70 -8.88 5.50 3.30
N LEU A 71 -8.43 6.43 2.46
CA LEU A 71 -8.60 6.34 1.00
C LEU A 71 -7.85 5.15 0.39
N ARG A 72 -6.65 4.87 0.85
CA ARG A 72 -5.88 3.69 0.40
C ARG A 72 -6.59 2.39 0.74
N ARG A 73 -7.18 2.29 1.94
CA ARG A 73 -7.99 1.14 2.33
C ARG A 73 -9.24 1.01 1.47
N ALA A 74 -9.94 2.14 1.20
CA ALA A 74 -11.09 2.17 0.29
C ALA A 74 -10.72 1.76 -1.15
N ALA A 75 -9.52 2.11 -1.61
CA ALA A 75 -9.00 1.71 -2.90
C ALA A 75 -8.67 0.20 -2.97
N CYS A 76 -8.31 -0.44 -1.87
CA CYS A 76 -8.13 -1.88 -1.81
C CYS A 76 -9.46 -2.61 -1.87
N ASP A 77 -10.39 -2.25 -0.99
CA ASP A 77 -11.78 -2.73 -0.96
C ASP A 77 -12.65 -1.72 -0.19
N PRO A 78 -13.79 -1.27 -0.72
CA PRO A 78 -14.63 -0.26 -0.08
C PRO A 78 -15.05 -0.61 1.36
N ARG A 79 -15.25 -1.91 1.65
CA ARG A 79 -15.62 -2.42 2.99
C ARG A 79 -14.57 -2.12 4.05
N LEU A 80 -13.32 -1.92 3.69
CA LEU A 80 -12.24 -1.61 4.63
C LEU A 80 -12.32 -0.16 5.18
N ALA A 81 -13.01 0.72 4.47
CA ALA A 81 -13.25 2.10 4.90
C ALA A 81 -14.68 2.33 5.42
N THR A 82 -15.64 1.57 4.91
CA THR A 82 -17.07 1.68 5.20
C THR A 82 -17.69 0.28 5.11
N PRO A 83 -17.75 -0.49 6.21
CA PRO A 83 -18.24 -1.87 6.18
C PRO A 83 -19.66 -2.02 5.63
N GLU A 84 -20.52 -1.03 5.84
CA GLU A 84 -21.92 -1.01 5.45
C GLU A 84 -22.14 -1.08 3.92
N ILE A 85 -21.14 -0.66 3.14
CA ILE A 85 -21.23 -0.71 1.68
C ILE A 85 -21.24 -2.17 1.15
N GLY A 86 -20.84 -3.13 1.97
CA GLY A 86 -20.81 -4.54 1.59
C GLY A 86 -22.14 -5.07 1.05
N SER A 87 -23.26 -4.59 1.57
CA SER A 87 -24.60 -4.95 1.08
C SER A 87 -24.93 -4.42 -0.33
N GLN A 88 -24.16 -3.46 -0.83
CA GLN A 88 -24.34 -2.84 -2.15
C GLN A 88 -23.39 -3.42 -3.21
N LEU A 89 -22.38 -4.20 -2.80
CA LEU A 89 -21.37 -4.78 -3.69
C LEU A 89 -21.73 -6.15 -4.27
N GLY A 90 -22.98 -6.59 -4.10
CA GLY A 90 -23.39 -7.95 -4.45
C GLY A 90 -23.01 -8.98 -3.39
N GLU A 91 -23.80 -10.06 -3.29
CA GLU A 91 -23.59 -11.09 -2.27
C GLU A 91 -22.28 -11.85 -2.50
N GLY A 92 -21.35 -11.71 -1.56
CA GLY A 92 -20.18 -12.58 -1.43
C GLY A 92 -18.96 -12.27 -2.28
N GLU A 93 -19.04 -11.37 -3.26
CA GLU A 93 -17.96 -11.19 -4.24
C GLU A 93 -16.92 -10.11 -3.86
N GLY A 94 -17.28 -9.14 -3.01
CA GLY A 94 -16.41 -8.03 -2.64
C GLY A 94 -16.15 -7.04 -3.78
N GLY A 95 -15.18 -6.15 -3.60
CA GLY A 95 -14.85 -5.11 -4.58
C GLY A 95 -14.21 -5.66 -5.86
N ALA A 96 -14.26 -4.85 -6.94
CA ALA A 96 -13.71 -5.18 -8.26
C ALA A 96 -12.25 -5.66 -8.19
N LYS A 97 -11.45 -5.01 -7.33
CA LYS A 97 -10.05 -5.37 -7.14
C LYS A 97 -9.87 -6.77 -6.53
N LEU A 98 -10.70 -7.14 -5.56
CA LEU A 98 -10.69 -8.49 -4.98
C LEU A 98 -11.05 -9.53 -6.03
N ARG A 99 -12.10 -9.29 -6.84
CA ARG A 99 -12.50 -10.21 -7.92
C ARG A 99 -11.41 -10.36 -8.97
N ALA A 100 -10.81 -9.24 -9.41
CA ALA A 100 -9.71 -9.25 -10.37
C ALA A 100 -8.49 -10.02 -9.83
N PHE A 101 -8.18 -9.86 -8.54
CA PHE A 101 -7.12 -10.60 -7.87
C PHE A 101 -7.38 -12.10 -7.86
N VAL A 102 -8.58 -12.52 -7.44
CA VAL A 102 -8.94 -13.95 -7.39
C VAL A 102 -8.88 -14.58 -8.78
N ALA A 103 -9.40 -13.90 -9.81
CA ALA A 103 -9.35 -14.38 -11.18
C ALA A 103 -7.89 -14.54 -11.68
N LEU A 104 -7.04 -13.56 -11.41
CA LEU A 104 -5.61 -13.59 -11.77
C LEU A 104 -4.89 -14.75 -11.06
N ALA A 105 -5.05 -14.87 -9.74
CA ALA A 105 -4.40 -15.92 -8.95
C ALA A 105 -4.87 -17.32 -9.36
N SER A 106 -6.15 -17.48 -9.63
CA SER A 106 -6.72 -18.75 -10.13
C SER A 106 -6.15 -19.13 -11.51
N GLY A 107 -6.01 -18.17 -12.43
CA GLY A 107 -5.42 -18.40 -13.74
C GLY A 107 -3.94 -18.81 -13.65
N LEU A 108 -3.18 -18.17 -12.76
CA LEU A 108 -1.77 -18.51 -12.52
C LEU A 108 -1.63 -19.90 -11.90
N ALA A 109 -2.43 -20.23 -10.89
CA ALA A 109 -2.43 -21.55 -10.25
C ALA A 109 -2.82 -22.65 -11.25
N ALA A 110 -3.86 -22.45 -12.07
CA ALA A 110 -4.26 -23.39 -13.13
C ALA A 110 -3.17 -23.62 -14.17
N SER A 111 -2.28 -22.65 -14.37
CA SER A 111 -1.11 -22.76 -15.25
C SER A 111 0.13 -23.33 -14.55
N GLY A 112 0.02 -23.78 -13.30
CA GLY A 112 1.11 -24.40 -12.52
C GLY A 112 2.13 -23.40 -11.97
N HIS A 113 1.77 -22.12 -11.88
CA HIS A 113 2.63 -21.08 -11.32
C HIS A 113 2.38 -20.88 -9.83
N LYS A 114 3.45 -20.55 -9.10
CA LYS A 114 3.38 -20.17 -7.67
C LYS A 114 3.52 -18.67 -7.51
N THR A 115 2.66 -18.09 -6.69
CA THR A 115 2.51 -16.64 -6.58
C THR A 115 2.76 -16.16 -5.15
N LEU A 116 3.64 -15.17 -4.99
CA LEU A 116 3.73 -14.36 -3.77
C LEU A 116 2.81 -13.15 -3.88
N VAL A 117 2.09 -12.86 -2.84
CA VAL A 117 1.20 -11.70 -2.78
C VAL A 117 1.55 -10.85 -1.58
N PHE A 118 1.83 -9.59 -1.82
CA PHE A 118 2.19 -8.65 -0.77
C PHE A 118 1.13 -7.57 -0.63
N SER A 119 0.77 -7.27 0.62
CA SER A 119 -0.05 -6.11 0.97
C SER A 119 0.44 -5.46 2.26
N GLN A 120 0.27 -4.14 2.34
CA GLN A 120 0.50 -3.37 3.55
C GLN A 120 -0.63 -3.59 4.58
N PHE A 121 -1.85 -3.88 4.09
CA PHE A 121 -3.05 -3.98 4.89
C PHE A 121 -3.37 -5.43 5.23
N VAL A 122 -3.26 -5.79 6.52
CA VAL A 122 -3.54 -7.16 7.00
C VAL A 122 -5.01 -7.52 6.80
N ASP A 123 -5.92 -6.57 7.00
CA ASP A 123 -7.35 -6.76 6.76
C ASP A 123 -7.69 -6.97 5.27
N PHE A 124 -6.98 -6.31 4.35
CA PHE A 124 -7.10 -6.61 2.93
C PHE A 124 -6.58 -8.02 2.61
N LEU A 125 -5.43 -8.41 3.17
CA LEU A 125 -4.92 -9.78 3.03
C LEU A 125 -5.93 -10.84 3.52
N GLN A 126 -6.70 -10.56 4.56
CA GLN A 126 -7.76 -11.45 5.02
C GLN A 126 -8.91 -11.56 4.00
N LEU A 127 -9.29 -10.45 3.34
CA LEU A 127 -10.27 -10.49 2.26
C LEU A 127 -9.76 -11.29 1.05
N LEU A 128 -8.49 -11.09 0.67
CA LEU A 128 -7.84 -11.86 -0.39
C LEU A 128 -7.81 -13.36 -0.05
N ARG A 129 -7.45 -13.69 1.20
CA ARG A 129 -7.46 -15.06 1.71
C ARG A 129 -8.83 -15.71 1.56
N GLN A 130 -9.87 -15.05 2.07
CA GLN A 130 -11.26 -15.55 1.97
C GLN A 130 -11.69 -15.74 0.51
N GLY A 131 -11.28 -14.84 -0.40
CA GLY A 131 -11.54 -14.96 -1.83
C GLY A 131 -10.89 -16.20 -2.44
N LEU A 132 -9.63 -16.45 -2.13
CA LEU A 132 -8.89 -17.62 -2.61
C LEU A 132 -9.44 -18.93 -2.03
N GLU A 133 -9.77 -18.97 -0.73
CA GLU A 133 -10.36 -20.13 -0.06
C GLU A 133 -11.71 -20.51 -0.71
N ARG A 134 -12.56 -19.51 -1.03
CA ARG A 134 -13.82 -19.74 -1.78
C ARG A 134 -13.60 -20.24 -3.19
N ALA A 135 -12.52 -19.82 -3.83
CA ALA A 135 -12.11 -20.29 -5.16
C ALA A 135 -11.43 -21.68 -5.11
N GLY A 136 -11.26 -22.28 -3.93
CA GLY A 136 -10.65 -23.60 -3.75
C GLY A 136 -9.13 -23.64 -3.93
N LEU A 137 -8.43 -22.49 -3.87
CA LEU A 137 -6.98 -22.45 -4.00
C LEU A 137 -6.31 -22.79 -2.67
N ALA A 138 -5.26 -23.61 -2.76
CA ALA A 138 -4.37 -23.88 -1.64
C ALA A 138 -3.44 -22.69 -1.40
N LEU A 139 -3.33 -22.23 -0.17
CA LEU A 139 -2.54 -21.04 0.15
C LEU A 139 -1.76 -21.17 1.45
N GLN A 140 -0.67 -20.38 1.54
CA GLN A 140 0.02 -20.04 2.78
C GLN A 140 -0.27 -18.59 3.14
N TYR A 141 -0.22 -18.28 4.45
CA TYR A 141 -0.50 -16.93 4.95
C TYR A 141 0.52 -16.54 6.01
N LEU A 142 1.03 -15.29 5.96
CA LEU A 142 2.02 -14.79 6.91
C LEU A 142 1.81 -13.30 7.18
N ASP A 143 1.64 -12.94 8.45
CA ASP A 143 1.56 -11.56 8.91
C ASP A 143 2.48 -11.30 10.11
N GLY A 144 2.40 -10.07 10.67
CA GLY A 144 3.20 -9.66 11.82
C GLY A 144 2.89 -10.42 13.11
N ALA A 145 1.72 -11.02 13.24
CA ALA A 145 1.29 -11.79 14.40
C ALA A 145 1.72 -13.27 14.32
N THR A 146 2.18 -13.74 13.16
CA THR A 146 2.59 -15.14 12.95
C THR A 146 3.85 -15.46 13.78
N PRO A 147 3.80 -16.45 14.70
CA PRO A 147 4.96 -16.86 15.50
C PRO A 147 6.13 -17.34 14.64
N ALA A 148 7.39 -17.18 15.13
CA ALA A 148 8.59 -17.48 14.37
C ALA A 148 8.66 -18.94 13.89
N ALA A 149 8.31 -19.90 14.75
CA ALA A 149 8.29 -21.32 14.38
C ALA A 149 7.27 -21.63 13.27
N GLU A 150 6.08 -21.03 13.35
CA GLU A 150 5.03 -21.18 12.34
C GLU A 150 5.44 -20.52 11.02
N ARG A 151 6.12 -19.38 11.06
CA ARG A 151 6.69 -18.70 9.90
C ARG A 151 7.65 -19.61 9.14
N THR A 152 8.62 -20.23 9.87
CA THR A 152 9.59 -21.17 9.29
C THR A 152 8.87 -22.35 8.65
N ARG A 153 7.86 -22.92 9.31
CA ARG A 153 7.07 -24.05 8.80
C ARG A 153 6.36 -23.70 7.49
N ARG A 154 5.68 -22.56 7.43
CA ARG A 154 4.92 -22.13 6.23
C ARG A 154 5.84 -21.83 5.06
N VAL A 155 6.99 -21.22 5.31
CA VAL A 155 8.02 -21.00 4.28
C VAL A 155 8.53 -22.33 3.74
N ALA A 156 8.86 -23.28 4.59
CA ALA A 156 9.32 -24.61 4.18
C ALA A 156 8.24 -25.37 3.39
N ALA A 157 6.99 -25.35 3.85
CA ALA A 157 5.85 -25.97 3.18
C ALA A 157 5.66 -25.38 1.75
N PHE A 158 5.67 -24.06 1.60
CA PHE A 158 5.57 -23.41 0.30
C PHE A 158 6.73 -23.77 -0.63
N GLN A 159 7.97 -23.79 -0.12
CA GLN A 159 9.16 -24.20 -0.89
C GLN A 159 9.11 -25.68 -1.29
N ALA A 160 8.49 -26.53 -0.47
CA ALA A 160 8.26 -27.95 -0.78
C ALA A 160 7.10 -28.18 -1.79
N GLY A 161 6.42 -27.13 -2.19
CA GLY A 161 5.31 -27.21 -3.17
C GLY A 161 3.91 -27.11 -2.59
N GLU A 162 3.74 -26.97 -1.27
CA GLU A 162 2.44 -26.86 -0.62
C GLU A 162 1.86 -25.44 -0.77
N GLY A 163 0.73 -25.33 -1.45
CA GLY A 163 0.02 -24.08 -1.75
C GLY A 163 0.45 -23.43 -3.07
N ASP A 164 -0.51 -22.81 -3.74
CA ASP A 164 -0.33 -22.10 -5.01
C ASP A 164 0.00 -20.63 -4.78
N VAL A 165 -0.52 -20.08 -3.68
CA VAL A 165 -0.40 -18.67 -3.34
C VAL A 165 0.17 -18.51 -1.93
N PHE A 166 1.08 -17.56 -1.75
CA PHE A 166 1.56 -17.16 -0.42
C PHE A 166 1.23 -15.69 -0.17
N LEU A 167 0.26 -15.45 0.72
CA LEU A 167 -0.14 -14.12 1.16
C LEU A 167 0.79 -13.63 2.28
N ILE A 168 1.41 -12.48 2.11
CA ILE A 168 2.45 -11.97 3.03
C ILE A 168 2.19 -10.51 3.34
N SER A 169 2.07 -10.15 4.62
CA SER A 169 2.04 -8.75 5.01
C SER A 169 3.42 -8.10 4.85
N LEU A 170 3.44 -6.82 4.46
CA LEU A 170 4.68 -6.06 4.25
C LEU A 170 5.62 -6.13 5.45
N LYS A 171 5.08 -5.95 6.67
CA LYS A 171 5.87 -6.01 7.90
C LYS A 171 6.51 -7.39 8.12
N ALA A 172 5.79 -8.46 7.80
CA ALA A 172 6.29 -9.82 7.92
C ALA A 172 7.32 -10.15 6.83
N GLY A 173 7.17 -9.60 5.64
CA GLY A 173 8.12 -9.75 4.51
C GLY A 173 9.53 -9.21 4.80
N GLY A 174 9.71 -8.29 5.76
CA GLY A 174 11.00 -7.71 6.11
C GLY A 174 12.07 -8.68 6.64
N PHE A 175 11.70 -9.89 7.06
CA PHE A 175 12.59 -10.86 7.75
C PHE A 175 13.42 -11.80 6.84
N GLY A 176 13.90 -11.33 5.71
CA GLY A 176 14.89 -12.10 4.92
C GLY A 176 14.37 -13.42 4.31
N LEU A 177 13.06 -13.56 4.11
CA LEU A 177 12.45 -14.77 3.58
C LEU A 177 13.06 -15.14 2.21
N ASN A 178 13.39 -16.40 2.01
CA ASN A 178 13.77 -16.96 0.72
C ASN A 178 12.59 -17.76 0.16
N LEU A 179 12.01 -17.29 -0.96
CA LEU A 179 10.77 -17.81 -1.53
C LEU A 179 10.93 -18.05 -3.05
N THR A 180 12.03 -18.72 -3.42
CA THR A 180 12.40 -19.01 -4.80
C THR A 180 11.50 -20.04 -5.52
N ALA A 181 10.56 -20.69 -4.79
CA ALA A 181 9.55 -21.53 -5.42
C ALA A 181 8.54 -20.73 -6.28
N ALA A 182 8.38 -19.41 -6.00
CA ALA A 182 7.49 -18.56 -6.74
C ALA A 182 8.16 -17.93 -7.95
N ASP A 183 7.45 -17.89 -9.07
CA ASP A 183 7.83 -17.21 -10.30
C ASP A 183 6.91 -16.00 -10.62
N TYR A 184 5.88 -15.78 -9.80
CA TYR A 184 5.03 -14.58 -9.85
C TYR A 184 4.99 -13.84 -8.52
N VAL A 185 4.96 -12.51 -8.60
CA VAL A 185 4.77 -11.61 -7.47
C VAL A 185 3.63 -10.66 -7.77
N ILE A 186 2.66 -10.56 -6.87
CA ILE A 186 1.56 -9.58 -6.95
C ILE A 186 1.72 -8.58 -5.81
N ILE A 187 1.90 -7.32 -6.13
CA ILE A 187 1.77 -6.20 -5.20
C ILE A 187 0.30 -5.79 -5.20
N ALA A 188 -0.42 -6.14 -4.16
CA ALA A 188 -1.88 -5.99 -4.09
C ALA A 188 -2.32 -4.54 -3.80
N ASP A 189 -1.46 -3.75 -3.17
CA ASP A 189 -1.59 -2.32 -2.98
C ASP A 189 -0.23 -1.64 -3.15
N PRO A 190 -0.12 -0.49 -3.88
CA PRO A 190 1.14 0.18 -4.08
C PRO A 190 1.63 0.80 -2.76
N TRP A 191 2.93 0.70 -2.51
CA TRP A 191 3.53 1.21 -1.29
C TRP A 191 4.04 2.62 -1.48
N TRP A 192 4.05 3.38 -0.40
CA TRP A 192 4.56 4.74 -0.41
C TRP A 192 6.04 4.82 -0.77
N ASN A 193 6.83 3.86 -0.30
CA ASN A 193 8.24 3.75 -0.59
C ASN A 193 8.51 2.66 -1.65
N PRO A 194 8.96 3.00 -2.86
CA PRO A 194 9.25 2.04 -3.92
C PRO A 194 10.34 1.03 -3.51
N ALA A 195 11.32 1.42 -2.68
CA ALA A 195 12.36 0.51 -2.20
C ALA A 195 11.80 -0.67 -1.38
N ALA A 196 10.67 -0.49 -0.70
CA ALA A 196 10.01 -1.59 0.02
C ALA A 196 9.33 -2.57 -0.95
N GLU A 197 8.81 -2.11 -2.10
CA GLU A 197 8.36 -3.00 -3.17
C GLU A 197 9.52 -3.77 -3.79
N ASP A 198 10.64 -3.10 -4.06
CA ASP A 198 11.84 -3.72 -4.63
C ASP A 198 12.39 -4.80 -3.67
N GLN A 199 12.34 -4.54 -2.36
CA GLN A 199 12.69 -5.54 -1.35
C GLN A 199 11.74 -6.75 -1.37
N ALA A 200 10.44 -6.54 -1.56
CA ALA A 200 9.47 -7.64 -1.67
C ALA A 200 9.71 -8.47 -2.93
N MET A 201 9.94 -7.81 -4.06
CA MET A 201 10.28 -8.48 -5.33
C MET A 201 11.55 -9.32 -5.19
N GLY A 202 12.55 -8.82 -4.47
CA GLY A 202 13.80 -9.53 -4.18
C GLY A 202 13.62 -10.78 -3.31
N ARG A 203 12.42 -11.10 -2.78
CA ARG A 203 12.16 -12.37 -2.08
C ARG A 203 12.01 -13.56 -3.03
N ALA A 204 11.44 -13.33 -4.20
CA ALA A 204 11.35 -14.33 -5.27
C ALA A 204 12.60 -14.33 -6.16
N HIS A 205 13.16 -13.15 -6.43
CA HIS A 205 14.34 -12.98 -7.29
C HIS A 205 15.64 -13.06 -6.46
N ARG A 206 16.06 -14.28 -6.12
CA ARG A 206 17.30 -14.55 -5.37
C ARG A 206 18.15 -15.63 -6.03
N ILE A 207 19.38 -15.76 -5.55
CA ILE A 207 20.29 -16.87 -5.91
C ILE A 207 19.56 -18.20 -5.66
N GLY A 208 19.41 -19.01 -6.70
CA GLY A 208 18.62 -20.25 -6.71
C GLY A 208 17.30 -20.18 -7.46
N GLN A 209 16.85 -19.00 -7.88
CA GLN A 209 15.70 -18.86 -8.78
C GLN A 209 16.09 -19.26 -10.21
N GLN A 210 15.40 -20.25 -10.76
CA GLN A 210 15.67 -20.79 -12.12
C GLN A 210 14.68 -20.30 -13.17
N ARG A 211 13.62 -19.57 -12.77
CA ARG A 211 12.58 -19.06 -13.65
C ARG A 211 12.59 -17.53 -13.66
N PRO A 212 12.24 -16.90 -14.78
CA PRO A 212 11.99 -15.46 -14.80
C PRO A 212 10.88 -15.10 -13.80
N VAL A 213 11.09 -14.09 -12.97
CA VAL A 213 10.09 -13.61 -12.02
C VAL A 213 9.26 -12.51 -12.66
N THR A 214 7.96 -12.73 -12.79
CA THR A 214 7.01 -11.74 -13.28
C THR A 214 6.35 -11.00 -12.12
N VAL A 215 6.36 -9.67 -12.17
CA VAL A 215 5.77 -8.83 -11.12
C VAL A 215 4.55 -8.10 -11.65
N TYR A 216 3.42 -8.31 -11.00
CA TYR A 216 2.19 -7.56 -11.21
C TYR A 216 1.96 -6.55 -10.07
N ARG A 217 1.61 -5.32 -10.44
CA ARG A 217 1.02 -4.33 -9.51
C ARG A 217 -0.44 -4.20 -9.85
N LEU A 218 -1.30 -4.44 -8.86
CA LEU A 218 -2.74 -4.36 -8.99
C LEU A 218 -3.22 -3.03 -8.42
N ILE A 219 -3.78 -2.17 -9.26
CA ILE A 219 -4.23 -0.84 -8.86
C ILE A 219 -5.66 -0.58 -9.31
N ASN A 220 -6.43 0.11 -8.47
CA ASN A 220 -7.76 0.62 -8.83
C ASN A 220 -7.65 1.94 -9.58
N ALA A 221 -8.30 2.00 -10.74
CA ALA A 221 -8.36 3.19 -11.58
C ALA A 221 -9.10 4.34 -10.89
N GLY A 222 -8.67 5.57 -11.14
CA GLY A 222 -9.28 6.76 -10.58
C GLY A 222 -9.09 6.94 -9.07
N THR A 223 -8.16 6.22 -8.45
CA THR A 223 -7.92 6.28 -7.01
C THR A 223 -6.53 6.85 -6.65
N ILE A 224 -6.31 7.04 -5.37
CA ILE A 224 -5.00 7.47 -4.83
C ILE A 224 -3.86 6.50 -5.20
N GLU A 225 -4.16 5.24 -5.55
CA GLU A 225 -3.15 4.26 -5.93
C GLU A 225 -2.44 4.64 -7.23
N GLU A 226 -3.14 5.20 -8.22
CA GLU A 226 -2.51 5.71 -9.45
C GLU A 226 -1.51 6.82 -9.13
N ARG A 227 -1.88 7.75 -8.25
CA ARG A 227 -0.99 8.85 -7.83
C ARG A 227 0.25 8.38 -7.09
N ILE A 228 0.11 7.34 -6.25
CA ILE A 228 1.25 6.73 -5.57
C ILE A 228 2.21 6.11 -6.61
N VAL A 229 1.68 5.44 -7.63
CA VAL A 229 2.49 4.87 -8.71
C VAL A 229 3.17 5.96 -9.55
N ASP A 230 2.50 7.07 -9.83
CA ASP A 230 3.08 8.22 -10.53
C ASP A 230 4.22 8.84 -9.71
N LEU A 231 4.04 9.03 -8.40
CA LEU A 231 5.12 9.47 -7.50
C LEU A 231 6.32 8.51 -7.50
N HIS A 232 6.11 7.20 -7.63
CA HIS A 232 7.22 6.25 -7.78
C HIS A 232 8.01 6.50 -9.05
N ARG A 233 7.32 6.83 -10.15
CA ARG A 233 7.96 7.11 -11.43
C ARG A 233 8.81 8.37 -11.36
N ASP A 234 8.27 9.43 -10.75
CA ASP A 234 8.98 10.71 -10.57
C ASP A 234 10.22 10.54 -9.66
N LYS A 235 10.09 9.80 -8.56
CA LYS A 235 11.21 9.53 -7.65
C LYS A 235 12.31 8.69 -8.30
N ARG A 236 11.97 7.71 -9.15
CA ARG A 236 12.97 6.94 -9.90
C ARG A 236 13.66 7.80 -10.93
N ALA A 237 12.91 8.60 -11.70
CA ALA A 237 13.50 9.51 -12.68
C ALA A 237 14.48 10.51 -12.05
N LEU A 238 14.17 11.03 -10.85
CA LEU A 238 15.07 11.87 -10.07
C LEU A 238 16.32 11.11 -9.59
N ALA A 239 16.16 9.88 -9.12
CA ALA A 239 17.30 9.06 -8.69
C ALA A 239 18.20 8.67 -9.85
N ASP A 240 17.63 8.31 -11.00
CA ASP A 240 18.39 7.98 -12.22
C ASP A 240 19.14 9.22 -12.75
N GLY A 241 18.52 10.42 -12.73
CA GLY A 241 19.15 11.66 -13.12
C GLY A 241 20.26 12.14 -12.15
N LEU A 242 20.21 11.74 -10.86
CA LEU A 242 21.26 12.02 -9.88
C LEU A 242 22.44 11.04 -9.99
N LEU A 243 22.20 9.81 -10.44
CA LEU A 243 23.25 8.81 -10.68
C LEU A 243 24.07 9.10 -11.94
N GLU A 244 23.53 9.90 -12.88
CA GLU A 244 24.27 10.42 -14.03
C GLU A 244 25.15 11.62 -13.68
N ALA A 245 24.90 12.26 -12.52
CA ALA A 245 25.73 13.36 -11.97
C ALA A 245 26.50 12.80 -10.78
N ASP A 246 27.70 12.25 -11.03
CA ASP A 246 28.64 11.70 -10.03
C ASP A 246 28.59 12.43 -8.68
N ASP A 247 27.92 11.85 -7.66
CA ASP A 247 28.17 12.21 -6.28
C ASP A 247 27.80 11.04 -5.33
N GLU A 248 28.82 10.51 -4.66
CA GLU A 248 28.81 9.31 -3.81
C GLU A 248 28.13 9.47 -2.43
N SER A 249 27.20 10.39 -2.24
CA SER A 249 26.71 10.72 -0.89
C SER A 249 25.24 10.43 -0.56
N ALA A 250 24.49 9.66 -1.36
CA ALA A 250 23.06 9.45 -1.14
C ALA A 250 22.63 8.02 -0.78
N ALA A 251 23.40 7.30 0.02
CA ALA A 251 22.98 6.02 0.63
C ALA A 251 22.39 6.26 2.03
N GLY A 252 21.29 6.99 2.13
CA GLY A 252 20.53 7.22 3.36
C GLY A 252 19.24 6.42 3.38
N THR A 253 19.17 5.40 4.20
CA THR A 253 18.01 4.57 4.52
C THR A 253 16.87 5.41 5.09
N GLY A 254 15.86 5.69 4.25
CA GLY A 254 14.63 6.35 4.67
C GLY A 254 14.36 7.62 3.86
N ALA A 255 13.66 7.47 2.72
CA ALA A 255 13.11 8.65 2.05
C ALA A 255 12.29 9.44 3.08
N PRO A 256 12.54 10.76 3.25
CA PRO A 256 11.76 11.56 4.18
C PRO A 256 10.28 11.43 3.84
N LEU A 257 9.45 11.34 4.87
CA LEU A 257 7.99 11.36 4.67
C LEU A 257 7.64 12.65 3.93
N PRO A 258 6.76 12.60 2.90
CA PRO A 258 6.38 13.77 2.13
C PRO A 258 5.93 14.91 3.04
N ASP A 259 6.11 16.11 2.58
CA ASP A 259 5.64 17.26 3.32
C ASP A 259 4.10 17.32 3.30
N ILE A 260 3.50 18.20 4.12
CA ILE A 260 2.04 18.26 4.27
C ILE A 260 1.37 18.73 2.96
N ASP A 261 2.03 19.57 2.18
CA ASP A 261 1.52 20.08 0.91
C ASP A 261 1.53 19.00 -0.18
N GLU A 262 2.60 18.18 -0.23
CA GLU A 262 2.64 16.98 -1.08
C GLU A 262 1.53 15.99 -0.69
N LEU A 263 1.31 15.76 0.62
CA LEU A 263 0.26 14.88 1.12
C LEU A 263 -1.13 15.38 0.73
N VAL A 264 -1.39 16.67 0.85
CA VAL A 264 -2.66 17.28 0.42
C VAL A 264 -2.81 17.25 -1.10
N GLY A 265 -1.72 17.42 -1.83
CA GLY A 265 -1.67 17.25 -3.28
C GLY A 265 -2.22 15.91 -3.76
N LEU A 266 -2.02 14.83 -2.99
CA LEU A 266 -2.57 13.50 -3.30
C LEU A 266 -4.10 13.41 -3.16
N LEU A 267 -4.72 14.28 -2.39
CA LEU A 267 -6.17 14.32 -2.19
C LEU A 267 -6.90 15.15 -3.25
N ARG A 268 -6.18 16.04 -3.96
CA ARG A 268 -6.69 16.84 -5.07
C ARG A 268 -6.75 15.98 -6.34
N ARG A 269 -7.62 16.32 -7.29
CA ARG A 269 -7.68 15.64 -8.61
C ARG A 269 -6.54 16.07 -9.51
#